data_b75d8b3b23211a179db4e586055277d6
#
_entry.id   b75d8b3b23211a179db4e586055277d6
#
_cell.length_a   1.000
_cell.length_b   1.000
_cell.length_c   1.000
_cell.angle_alpha   90.00
_cell.angle_beta   90.00
_cell.angle_gamma   90.00
#
_symmetry.space_group_name_H-M   'P 1'
#
loop_
_entity.id
_entity.type
_entity.pdbx_description
1 polymer ?
#
loop_
_entity_poly.entity_id
_entity_poly.type
_entity_poly.pdbx_seq_one_letter_code
_entity_poly.pdbx_strand_id
1 'polypeptide(L)'
;MKTLWTLFWEMFKIALTVIGGGYAILAVADEVFSKKMKWTKEGEVIEHLPIFQMVPGIIAGNTAIYIGRKVAGLPGAIAALTGVFLPSIIVFSIVCAGYSLIPFGNPYLDAAFLGLRAALTGIIAAMIVRGWKKSIDTFSAFMVMLVALVAIGPLKLNPAFVVAAAAILGVAARFIRSFSGAAKTRKFLSSFWLMPLLFLKYGIIAFGGGYVLVPVYIGDFVGKTAPFLQLTEREFADVMALTQMTPGPIAVNCATFFGYRLGFAEMGTVPGAVLGAFIATLCLLIPGAILLYIALGSLEKFKSSRIVQGILSGVKPVTIAMMLNALWAFAMMSVWAGGDKFFGIDPTGLLLAGFATVAMLKRMMGVVMLIVACAGISLTARFCLVFLAA
;
A
#
# COMPACT_ATOMS: atom_id res chain seq x y z
N MET A 1 -19.64 -4.97 -26.68
CA MET A 1 -18.21 -4.61 -26.80
C MET A 1 -17.93 -3.13 -26.50
N LYS A 2 -18.68 -2.15 -27.06
CA LYS A 2 -18.44 -0.72 -26.79
C LYS A 2 -18.44 -0.38 -25.28
N THR A 3 -19.39 -0.88 -24.49
CA THR A 3 -19.49 -0.61 -23.04
C THR A 3 -18.28 -1.13 -22.27
N LEU A 4 -17.78 -2.34 -22.58
CA LEU A 4 -16.60 -2.91 -21.92
C LEU A 4 -15.33 -2.11 -22.22
N TRP A 5 -15.16 -1.69 -23.49
CA TRP A 5 -14.05 -0.84 -23.89
C TRP A 5 -14.10 0.54 -23.21
N THR A 6 -15.29 1.13 -23.09
CA THR A 6 -15.47 2.40 -22.40
C THR A 6 -15.17 2.28 -20.90
N LEU A 7 -15.61 1.20 -20.24
CA LEU A 7 -15.27 0.90 -18.84
C LEU A 7 -13.76 0.81 -18.64
N PHE A 8 -13.11 -0.01 -19.47
CA PHE A 8 -11.65 -0.16 -19.44
C PHE A 8 -10.96 1.20 -19.61
N TRP A 9 -11.33 1.95 -20.66
CA TRP A 9 -10.62 3.16 -21.03
C TRP A 9 -10.83 4.31 -20.05
N GLU A 10 -12.04 4.50 -19.51
CA GLU A 10 -12.27 5.51 -18.47
C GLU A 10 -11.53 5.17 -17.17
N MET A 11 -11.56 3.91 -16.76
CA MET A 11 -10.79 3.47 -15.60
C MET A 11 -9.28 3.59 -15.81
N PHE A 12 -8.80 3.29 -17.02
CA PHE A 12 -7.39 3.46 -17.40
C PHE A 12 -6.96 4.94 -17.30
N LYS A 13 -7.75 5.85 -17.85
CA LYS A 13 -7.47 7.30 -17.74
C LYS A 13 -7.47 7.77 -16.28
N ILE A 14 -8.46 7.37 -15.50
CA ILE A 14 -8.55 7.73 -14.07
C ILE A 14 -7.29 7.22 -13.35
N ALA A 15 -6.92 5.95 -13.52
CA ALA A 15 -5.76 5.40 -12.84
C ALA A 15 -4.43 6.01 -13.30
N LEU A 16 -4.32 6.43 -14.57
CA LEU A 16 -3.13 7.08 -15.11
C LEU A 16 -2.97 8.53 -14.64
N THR A 17 -4.08 9.24 -14.45
CA THR A 17 -4.04 10.69 -14.14
C THR A 17 -4.20 10.99 -12.65
N VAL A 18 -4.84 10.09 -11.90
CA VAL A 18 -5.12 10.30 -10.47
C VAL A 18 -3.95 9.78 -9.63
N ILE A 19 -3.28 10.71 -8.99
CA ILE A 19 -2.21 10.44 -8.04
C ILE A 19 -2.77 10.67 -6.62
N GLY A 20 -2.46 9.77 -5.67
CA GLY A 20 -2.98 9.88 -4.29
C GLY A 20 -3.68 8.63 -3.78
N GLY A 21 -3.54 7.52 -4.52
CA GLY A 21 -3.99 6.20 -4.08
C GLY A 21 -5.49 5.93 -4.26
N GLY A 22 -5.95 4.83 -3.67
CA GLY A 22 -7.29 4.28 -3.93
C GLY A 22 -8.46 5.18 -3.60
N TYR A 23 -8.34 6.08 -2.61
CA TYR A 23 -9.40 7.03 -2.25
C TYR A 23 -9.60 8.13 -3.29
N ALA A 24 -8.50 8.60 -3.88
CA ALA A 24 -8.58 9.61 -4.94
C ALA A 24 -9.21 9.01 -6.21
N ILE A 25 -8.82 7.79 -6.57
CA ILE A 25 -9.41 7.05 -7.69
C ILE A 25 -10.90 6.83 -7.46
N LEU A 26 -11.34 6.47 -6.25
CA LEU A 26 -12.75 6.30 -5.91
C LEU A 26 -13.54 7.59 -6.12
N ALA A 27 -13.03 8.73 -5.63
CA ALA A 27 -13.73 10.01 -5.74
C ALA A 27 -13.90 10.45 -7.20
N VAL A 28 -12.83 10.33 -8.01
CA VAL A 28 -12.88 10.69 -9.45
C VAL A 28 -13.75 9.69 -10.22
N ALA A 29 -13.71 8.40 -9.89
CA ALA A 29 -14.58 7.40 -10.50
C ALA A 29 -16.05 7.67 -10.19
N ASP A 30 -16.40 8.04 -8.94
CA ASP A 30 -17.78 8.42 -8.61
C ASP A 30 -18.24 9.60 -9.51
N GLU A 31 -17.43 10.63 -9.67
CA GLU A 31 -17.77 11.78 -10.50
C GLU A 31 -17.92 11.41 -11.98
N VAL A 32 -16.97 10.67 -12.55
CA VAL A 32 -17.00 10.29 -13.96
C VAL A 32 -18.19 9.38 -14.29
N PHE A 33 -18.42 8.36 -13.47
CA PHE A 33 -19.47 7.36 -13.76
C PHE A 33 -20.87 7.81 -13.33
N SER A 34 -21.00 8.79 -12.41
CA SER A 34 -22.30 9.34 -12.05
C SER A 34 -22.66 10.54 -12.92
N LYS A 35 -21.81 11.57 -13.02
CA LYS A 35 -22.15 12.83 -13.71
C LYS A 35 -21.98 12.73 -15.22
N LYS A 36 -20.82 12.22 -15.68
CA LYS A 36 -20.49 12.17 -17.11
C LYS A 36 -21.16 11.02 -17.82
N MET A 37 -21.07 9.82 -17.27
CA MET A 37 -21.59 8.60 -17.91
C MET A 37 -23.03 8.27 -17.49
N LYS A 38 -23.49 8.71 -16.35
CA LYS A 38 -24.80 8.42 -15.75
C LYS A 38 -25.07 6.91 -15.57
N TRP A 39 -24.01 6.14 -15.28
CA TRP A 39 -24.09 4.69 -15.05
C TRP A 39 -24.28 4.33 -13.57
N THR A 40 -23.95 5.27 -12.68
CA THR A 40 -24.21 5.17 -11.24
C THR A 40 -24.95 6.42 -10.77
N LYS A 41 -25.57 6.37 -9.60
CA LYS A 41 -26.17 7.57 -8.97
C LYS A 41 -25.04 8.41 -8.36
N GLU A 42 -25.27 9.72 -8.22
CA GLU A 42 -24.31 10.63 -7.59
C GLU A 42 -24.07 10.23 -6.13
N GLY A 43 -22.80 10.10 -5.72
CA GLY A 43 -22.41 9.68 -4.39
C GLY A 43 -22.50 8.16 -4.13
N GLU A 44 -23.10 7.39 -5.02
CA GLU A 44 -23.35 5.95 -4.82
C GLU A 44 -22.06 5.16 -4.60
N VAL A 45 -21.00 5.46 -5.37
CA VAL A 45 -19.72 4.76 -5.23
C VAL A 45 -19.08 5.08 -3.89
N ILE A 46 -19.21 6.34 -3.44
CA ILE A 46 -18.69 6.81 -2.16
C ILE A 46 -19.44 6.15 -0.98
N GLU A 47 -20.76 5.97 -1.10
CA GLU A 47 -21.57 5.28 -0.08
C GLU A 47 -21.13 3.82 0.14
N HIS A 48 -20.53 3.19 -0.87
CA HIS A 48 -20.02 1.82 -0.79
C HIS A 48 -18.58 1.74 -0.23
N LEU A 49 -17.93 2.88 0.04
CA LEU A 49 -16.57 2.91 0.60
C LEU A 49 -16.39 2.05 1.86
N PRO A 50 -17.33 2.01 2.84
CA PRO A 50 -17.17 1.13 3.98
C PRO A 50 -17.01 -0.34 3.60
N ILE A 51 -17.71 -0.81 2.57
CA ILE A 51 -17.59 -2.19 2.07
C ILE A 51 -16.23 -2.40 1.40
N PHE A 52 -15.78 -1.45 0.58
CA PHE A 52 -14.47 -1.53 -0.06
C PHE A 52 -13.31 -1.56 0.93
N GLN A 53 -13.52 -1.01 2.14
CA GLN A 53 -12.58 -1.10 3.25
C GLN A 53 -12.67 -2.41 4.04
N MET A 54 -13.86 -3.01 4.07
CA MET A 54 -14.15 -4.26 4.80
C MET A 54 -13.64 -5.49 4.06
N VAL A 55 -13.68 -5.46 2.74
CA VAL A 55 -13.20 -6.57 1.91
C VAL A 55 -11.69 -6.45 1.73
N PRO A 56 -10.93 -7.54 1.89
CA PRO A 56 -9.52 -7.53 1.53
C PRO A 56 -9.34 -7.06 0.09
N GLY A 57 -8.25 -6.38 -0.18
CA GLY A 57 -7.95 -5.85 -1.50
C GLY A 57 -7.80 -4.33 -1.51
N ILE A 58 -7.55 -3.81 -2.69
CA ILE A 58 -7.19 -2.41 -2.89
C ILE A 58 -8.45 -1.61 -3.20
N ILE A 59 -8.69 -0.50 -2.51
CA ILE A 59 -9.88 0.35 -2.66
C ILE A 59 -10.16 0.69 -4.13
N ALA A 60 -9.14 1.04 -4.90
CA ALA A 60 -9.29 1.34 -6.33
C ALA A 60 -9.80 0.14 -7.14
N GLY A 61 -9.28 -1.07 -6.85
CA GLY A 61 -9.73 -2.31 -7.47
C GLY A 61 -11.16 -2.66 -7.07
N ASN A 62 -11.47 -2.51 -5.79
CA ASN A 62 -12.81 -2.73 -5.27
C ASN A 62 -13.82 -1.75 -5.90
N THR A 63 -13.43 -0.48 -6.09
CA THR A 63 -14.23 0.53 -6.81
C THR A 63 -14.50 0.11 -8.26
N ALA A 64 -13.45 -0.33 -8.97
CA ALA A 64 -13.56 -0.76 -10.36
C ALA A 64 -14.48 -1.98 -10.53
N ILE A 65 -14.33 -2.98 -9.65
CA ILE A 65 -15.16 -4.19 -9.64
C ILE A 65 -16.64 -3.82 -9.41
N TYR A 66 -16.91 -2.94 -8.45
CA TYR A 66 -18.27 -2.49 -8.16
C TYR A 66 -18.92 -1.83 -9.37
N ILE A 67 -18.26 -0.83 -9.96
CA ILE A 67 -18.79 -0.10 -11.11
C ILE A 67 -18.94 -1.03 -12.31
N GLY A 68 -17.89 -1.80 -12.62
CA GLY A 68 -17.89 -2.74 -13.74
C GLY A 68 -18.99 -3.80 -13.64
N ARG A 69 -19.15 -4.40 -12.44
CA ARG A 69 -20.22 -5.38 -12.18
C ARG A 69 -21.60 -4.78 -12.35
N LYS A 70 -21.82 -3.57 -11.84
CA LYS A 70 -23.10 -2.87 -11.96
C LYS A 70 -23.46 -2.60 -13.42
N VAL A 71 -22.49 -2.22 -14.24
CA VAL A 71 -22.70 -1.80 -15.63
C VAL A 71 -22.83 -2.98 -16.60
N ALA A 72 -21.98 -4.00 -16.45
CA ALA A 72 -21.89 -5.11 -17.42
C ALA A 72 -21.56 -6.46 -16.77
N GLY A 73 -21.93 -6.68 -15.51
CA GLY A 73 -21.71 -7.95 -14.81
C GLY A 73 -20.24 -8.33 -14.68
N LEU A 74 -19.93 -9.62 -14.73
CA LEU A 74 -18.56 -10.12 -14.59
C LEU A 74 -17.60 -9.60 -15.67
N PRO A 75 -17.95 -9.59 -16.98
CA PRO A 75 -17.09 -9.00 -18.01
C PRO A 75 -16.79 -7.51 -17.75
N GLY A 76 -17.77 -6.75 -17.25
CA GLY A 76 -17.59 -5.36 -16.86
C GLY A 76 -16.63 -5.19 -15.69
N ALA A 77 -16.73 -6.02 -14.66
CA ALA A 77 -15.83 -6.03 -13.53
C ALA A 77 -14.38 -6.30 -13.96
N ILE A 78 -14.16 -7.28 -14.84
CA ILE A 78 -12.84 -7.62 -15.38
C ILE A 78 -12.28 -6.44 -16.21
N ALA A 79 -13.07 -5.86 -17.11
CA ALA A 79 -12.66 -4.74 -17.96
C ALA A 79 -12.27 -3.52 -17.11
N ALA A 80 -13.09 -3.14 -16.14
CA ALA A 80 -12.84 -2.02 -15.26
C ALA A 80 -11.58 -2.25 -14.36
N LEU A 81 -11.44 -3.45 -13.81
CA LEU A 81 -10.30 -3.86 -13.00
C LEU A 81 -9.00 -3.78 -13.81
N THR A 82 -8.98 -4.35 -15.01
CA THR A 82 -7.82 -4.28 -15.93
C THR A 82 -7.46 -2.82 -16.25
N GLY A 83 -8.46 -1.97 -16.48
CA GLY A 83 -8.25 -0.54 -16.73
C GLY A 83 -7.55 0.17 -15.56
N VAL A 84 -7.88 -0.15 -14.31
CA VAL A 84 -7.24 0.47 -13.14
C VAL A 84 -5.78 0.03 -12.94
N PHE A 85 -5.43 -1.20 -13.29
CA PHE A 85 -4.11 -1.74 -12.94
C PHE A 85 -3.09 -1.68 -14.06
N LEU A 86 -3.54 -1.71 -15.31
CA LEU A 86 -2.62 -1.69 -16.44
C LEU A 86 -1.74 -0.44 -16.48
N PRO A 87 -2.24 0.78 -16.20
CA PRO A 87 -1.37 1.97 -16.09
C PRO A 87 -0.25 1.80 -15.05
N SER A 88 -0.58 1.26 -13.86
CA SER A 88 0.42 1.02 -12.81
C SER A 88 1.51 0.06 -13.27
N ILE A 89 1.13 -1.06 -13.92
CA ILE A 89 2.09 -2.04 -14.45
C ILE A 89 3.01 -1.39 -15.48
N ILE A 90 2.45 -0.63 -16.44
CA ILE A 90 3.22 0.01 -17.50
C ILE A 90 4.17 1.06 -16.91
N VAL A 91 3.63 2.03 -16.18
CA VAL A 91 4.41 3.16 -15.66
C VAL A 91 5.47 2.66 -14.68
N PHE A 92 5.10 1.75 -13.76
CA PHE A 92 6.04 1.29 -12.75
C PHE A 92 7.10 0.34 -13.31
N SER A 93 6.80 -0.43 -14.36
CA SER A 93 7.82 -1.20 -15.07
C SER A 93 8.87 -0.30 -15.74
N ILE A 94 8.45 0.84 -16.30
CA ILE A 94 9.36 1.86 -16.84
C ILE A 94 10.22 2.46 -15.72
N VAL A 95 9.60 2.82 -14.60
CA VAL A 95 10.33 3.33 -13.42
C VAL A 95 11.34 2.29 -12.91
N CYS A 96 10.97 1.02 -12.83
CA CYS A 96 11.86 -0.05 -12.41
C CYS A 96 13.05 -0.23 -13.38
N ALA A 97 12.81 -0.17 -14.67
CA ALA A 97 13.88 -0.25 -15.67
C ALA A 97 14.84 0.95 -15.56
N GLY A 98 14.30 2.15 -15.31
CA GLY A 98 15.11 3.37 -15.11
C GLY A 98 15.81 3.45 -13.76
N TYR A 99 15.31 2.75 -12.73
CA TYR A 99 15.86 2.81 -11.37
C TYR A 99 17.32 2.37 -11.30
N SER A 100 17.72 1.37 -12.09
CA SER A 100 19.10 0.89 -12.18
C SER A 100 20.08 1.89 -12.85
N LEU A 101 19.56 2.90 -13.54
CA LEU A 101 20.34 3.95 -14.18
C LEU A 101 20.59 5.15 -13.27
N ILE A 102 19.99 5.20 -12.09
CA ILE A 102 20.15 6.29 -11.13
C ILE A 102 21.56 6.22 -10.53
N PRO A 103 22.39 7.29 -10.65
CA PRO A 103 23.72 7.31 -10.08
C PRO A 103 23.66 7.56 -8.57
N PHE A 104 23.35 6.51 -7.79
CA PHE A 104 23.36 6.57 -6.33
C PHE A 104 24.73 6.95 -5.79
N GLY A 105 24.76 7.74 -4.70
CA GLY A 105 25.99 8.28 -4.12
C GLY A 105 26.25 9.73 -4.53
N ASN A 106 25.46 10.31 -5.43
CA ASN A 106 25.48 11.74 -5.68
C ASN A 106 24.83 12.49 -4.51
N PRO A 107 25.56 13.46 -3.86
CA PRO A 107 25.04 14.16 -2.67
C PRO A 107 23.72 14.89 -2.88
N TYR A 108 23.45 15.38 -4.07
CA TYR A 108 22.21 16.09 -4.41
C TYR A 108 21.04 15.11 -4.58
N LEU A 109 21.28 13.97 -5.23
CA LEU A 109 20.27 12.92 -5.33
C LEU A 109 19.93 12.34 -3.95
N ASP A 110 20.95 12.11 -3.12
CA ASP A 110 20.77 11.62 -1.76
C ASP A 110 19.93 12.60 -0.91
N ALA A 111 20.14 13.91 -1.07
CA ALA A 111 19.33 14.93 -0.42
C ALA A 111 17.87 14.93 -0.93
N ALA A 112 17.65 14.81 -2.23
CA ALA A 112 16.30 14.70 -2.79
C ALA A 112 15.57 13.47 -2.23
N PHE A 113 16.21 12.31 -2.21
CA PHE A 113 15.65 11.08 -1.64
C PHE A 113 15.41 11.18 -0.11
N LEU A 114 16.25 11.92 0.63
CA LEU A 114 15.99 12.22 2.03
C LEU A 114 14.65 12.95 2.21
N GLY A 115 14.43 13.99 1.40
CA GLY A 115 13.16 14.73 1.40
C GLY A 115 11.96 13.85 1.05
N LEU A 116 12.10 12.95 0.06
CA LEU A 116 11.07 11.97 -0.30
C LEU A 116 10.72 11.04 0.89
N ARG A 117 11.74 10.49 1.57
CA ARG A 117 11.56 9.58 2.72
C ARG A 117 10.94 10.30 3.92
N ALA A 118 11.36 11.54 4.18
CA ALA A 118 10.80 12.37 5.24
C ALA A 118 9.32 12.70 4.98
N ALA A 119 8.97 13.05 3.74
CA ALA A 119 7.58 13.24 3.35
C ALA A 119 6.74 11.97 3.59
N LEU A 120 7.27 10.80 3.23
CA LEU A 120 6.59 9.51 3.45
C LEU A 120 6.34 9.26 4.93
N THR A 121 7.33 9.50 5.79
CA THR A 121 7.20 9.41 7.25
C THR A 121 6.04 10.29 7.74
N GLY A 122 5.98 11.55 7.31
CA GLY A 122 4.91 12.48 7.68
C GLY A 122 3.53 12.07 7.15
N ILE A 123 3.45 11.53 5.94
CA ILE A 123 2.20 11.03 5.35
C ILE A 123 1.66 9.86 6.18
N ILE A 124 2.50 8.89 6.57
CA ILE A 124 2.10 7.74 7.38
C ILE A 124 1.64 8.21 8.77
N ALA A 125 2.37 9.14 9.40
CA ALA A 125 1.97 9.72 10.67
C ALA A 125 0.58 10.37 10.59
N ALA A 126 0.32 11.17 9.56
CA ALA A 126 -0.99 11.79 9.33
C ALA A 126 -2.11 10.76 9.13
N MET A 127 -1.82 9.66 8.42
CA MET A 127 -2.80 8.58 8.20
C MET A 127 -3.13 7.85 9.50
N ILE A 128 -2.13 7.60 10.37
CA ILE A 128 -2.36 7.01 11.69
C ILE A 128 -3.28 7.91 12.51
N VAL A 129 -3.00 9.21 12.59
CA VAL A 129 -3.83 10.18 13.33
C VAL A 129 -5.28 10.17 12.83
N ARG A 130 -5.48 10.17 11.51
CA ARG A 130 -6.83 10.13 10.92
C ARG A 130 -7.56 8.81 11.13
N GLY A 131 -6.82 7.70 11.10
CA GLY A 131 -7.37 6.35 11.26
C GLY A 131 -7.63 5.94 12.70
N TRP A 132 -6.96 6.61 13.65
CA TRP A 132 -6.94 6.21 15.07
C TRP A 132 -8.32 5.99 15.66
N LYS A 133 -9.16 7.01 15.67
CA LYS A 133 -10.51 6.96 16.26
C LYS A 133 -11.45 5.92 15.62
N LYS A 134 -11.22 5.59 14.34
CA LYS A 134 -12.03 4.60 13.63
C LYS A 134 -11.60 3.16 13.88
N SER A 135 -10.36 2.96 14.32
CA SER A 135 -9.75 1.63 14.49
C SER A 135 -9.55 1.27 15.95
N ILE A 136 -9.37 2.27 16.81
CA ILE A 136 -9.14 2.12 18.25
C ILE A 136 -10.29 2.84 18.97
N ASP A 137 -11.44 2.20 19.02
CA ASP A 137 -12.69 2.71 19.60
C ASP A 137 -12.98 2.12 20.99
N THR A 138 -12.28 1.05 21.37
CA THR A 138 -12.47 0.32 22.64
C THR A 138 -11.12 0.02 23.29
N PHE A 139 -11.13 -0.20 24.61
CA PHE A 139 -9.93 -0.63 25.35
C PHE A 139 -9.40 -1.98 24.83
N SER A 140 -10.28 -2.91 24.46
CA SER A 140 -9.86 -4.19 23.84
C SER A 140 -9.18 -3.99 22.50
N ALA A 141 -9.65 -3.06 21.66
CA ALA A 141 -8.99 -2.71 20.40
C ALA A 141 -7.59 -2.12 20.63
N PHE A 142 -7.45 -1.28 21.67
CA PHE A 142 -6.15 -0.75 22.07
C PHE A 142 -5.19 -1.85 22.54
N MET A 143 -5.66 -2.80 23.35
CA MET A 143 -4.85 -3.95 23.76
C MET A 143 -4.43 -4.84 22.58
N VAL A 144 -5.34 -5.12 21.65
CA VAL A 144 -5.01 -5.87 20.42
C VAL A 144 -3.95 -5.12 19.60
N MET A 145 -4.05 -3.81 19.49
CA MET A 145 -3.03 -2.99 18.82
C MET A 145 -1.68 -3.10 19.52
N LEU A 146 -1.62 -2.97 20.84
CA LEU A 146 -0.37 -3.08 21.61
C LEU A 146 0.28 -4.46 21.46
N VAL A 147 -0.50 -5.52 21.58
CA VAL A 147 0.00 -6.89 21.38
C VAL A 147 0.52 -7.07 19.96
N ALA A 148 -0.20 -6.58 18.96
CA ALA A 148 0.25 -6.65 17.56
C ALA A 148 1.52 -5.83 17.33
N LEU A 149 1.64 -4.63 17.94
CA LEU A 149 2.82 -3.78 17.85
C LEU A 149 4.06 -4.48 18.40
N VAL A 150 3.94 -5.11 19.56
CA VAL A 150 5.04 -5.89 20.19
C VAL A 150 5.34 -7.15 19.36
N ALA A 151 4.32 -7.84 18.88
CA ALA A 151 4.49 -9.05 18.09
C ALA A 151 5.23 -8.78 16.77
N ILE A 152 4.86 -7.71 16.06
CA ILE A 152 5.45 -7.38 14.76
C ILE A 152 6.80 -6.67 14.93
N GLY A 153 6.91 -5.72 15.86
CA GLY A 153 8.13 -4.93 16.09
C GLY A 153 9.22 -5.74 16.80
N PRO A 154 9.27 -5.76 18.15
CA PRO A 154 10.34 -6.42 18.89
C PRO A 154 10.44 -7.92 18.64
N LEU A 155 9.32 -8.65 18.60
CA LEU A 155 9.32 -10.11 18.43
C LEU A 155 9.50 -10.55 16.96
N LYS A 156 9.45 -9.61 16.00
CA LYS A 156 9.63 -9.84 14.56
C LYS A 156 8.75 -10.97 14.00
N LEU A 157 7.56 -11.19 14.58
CA LEU A 157 6.59 -12.15 14.05
C LEU A 157 6.09 -11.70 12.69
N ASN A 158 5.87 -12.65 11.79
CA ASN A 158 5.36 -12.31 10.47
C ASN A 158 3.98 -11.64 10.59
N PRO A 159 3.82 -10.41 10.08
CA PRO A 159 2.58 -9.63 10.22
C PRO A 159 1.35 -10.36 9.69
N ALA A 160 1.50 -11.21 8.67
CA ALA A 160 0.40 -12.00 8.13
C ALA A 160 -0.23 -12.94 9.16
N PHE A 161 0.59 -13.58 10.01
CA PHE A 161 0.09 -14.43 11.08
C PHE A 161 -0.58 -13.61 12.18
N VAL A 162 -0.06 -12.42 12.48
CA VAL A 162 -0.66 -11.51 13.47
C VAL A 162 -2.04 -11.04 13.01
N VAL A 163 -2.18 -10.67 11.72
CA VAL A 163 -3.48 -10.30 11.13
C VAL A 163 -4.45 -11.49 11.14
N ALA A 164 -3.99 -12.67 10.72
CA ALA A 164 -4.84 -13.87 10.72
C ALA A 164 -5.28 -14.26 12.13
N ALA A 165 -4.35 -14.24 13.10
CA ALA A 165 -4.67 -14.51 14.51
C ALA A 165 -5.67 -13.48 15.07
N ALA A 166 -5.48 -12.19 14.77
CA ALA A 166 -6.39 -11.14 15.20
C ALA A 166 -7.78 -11.26 14.56
N ALA A 167 -7.85 -11.67 13.29
CA ALA A 167 -9.10 -11.97 12.60
C ALA A 167 -9.84 -13.14 13.28
N ILE A 168 -9.12 -14.24 13.55
CA ILE A 168 -9.64 -15.42 14.23
C ILE A 168 -10.10 -15.07 15.65
N LEU A 169 -9.27 -14.35 16.41
CA LEU A 169 -9.61 -13.91 17.76
C LEU A 169 -10.81 -12.95 17.77
N GLY A 170 -10.90 -12.06 16.79
CA GLY A 170 -12.05 -11.17 16.62
C GLY A 170 -13.36 -11.94 16.34
N VAL A 171 -13.29 -13.00 15.55
CA VAL A 171 -14.40 -13.93 15.35
C VAL A 171 -14.66 -14.73 16.63
N ALA A 172 -13.61 -15.32 17.22
CA ALA A 172 -13.74 -16.14 18.44
C ALA A 172 -14.30 -15.35 19.62
N ALA A 173 -13.90 -14.08 19.80
CA ALA A 173 -14.44 -13.20 20.83
C ALA A 173 -15.97 -12.99 20.70
N ARG A 174 -16.53 -13.19 19.51
CA ARG A 174 -17.97 -13.09 19.26
C ARG A 174 -18.72 -14.43 19.31
N PHE A 175 -18.00 -15.57 19.19
CA PHE A 175 -18.58 -16.92 19.15
C PHE A 175 -18.21 -17.82 20.34
N ILE A 176 -17.38 -17.33 21.31
CA ILE A 176 -16.93 -18.06 22.52
C ILE A 176 -15.95 -19.21 22.31
N ARG A 177 -14.80 -19.08 22.99
CA ARG A 177 -13.90 -20.09 23.59
C ARG A 177 -13.71 -21.40 22.83
N SER A 178 -12.57 -21.55 22.30
CA SER A 178 -11.74 -22.72 22.05
C SER A 178 -11.10 -22.74 20.67
N PHE A 179 -9.83 -22.59 20.61
CA PHE A 179 -8.84 -23.56 20.16
C PHE A 179 -7.46 -22.90 19.95
N SER A 180 -6.48 -23.50 20.60
CA SER A 180 -5.06 -23.18 20.45
C SER A 180 -4.44 -24.16 19.45
N GLY A 181 -3.61 -23.65 18.56
CA GLY A 181 -2.86 -24.47 17.63
C GLY A 181 -1.72 -23.70 16.96
N ALA A 182 -0.49 -24.10 17.23
CA ALA A 182 0.75 -23.53 16.70
C ALA A 182 1.08 -24.06 15.30
N ALA A 183 1.58 -23.19 14.41
CA ALA A 183 2.02 -23.56 13.07
C ALA A 183 3.55 -23.56 12.95
N LYS A 184 4.10 -24.62 12.37
CA LYS A 184 5.53 -24.86 12.11
C LYS A 184 5.99 -24.21 10.81
N THR A 185 7.17 -23.61 10.83
CA THR A 185 7.86 -23.00 9.68
C THR A 185 8.46 -24.03 8.73
N ARG A 186 8.29 -23.86 7.43
CA ARG A 186 8.89 -24.72 6.38
C ARG A 186 9.93 -23.94 5.57
N LYS A 187 11.01 -24.63 5.19
CA LYS A 187 12.12 -24.20 4.34
C LYS A 187 11.71 -24.20 2.85
N PHE A 188 12.26 -23.29 2.05
CA PHE A 188 11.70 -22.86 0.78
C PHE A 188 12.48 -23.26 -0.49
N LEU A 189 11.73 -23.45 -1.59
CA LEU A 189 12.15 -23.62 -2.99
C LEU A 189 12.36 -22.23 -3.66
N SER A 190 12.94 -22.19 -4.89
CA SER A 190 13.35 -20.97 -5.58
C SER A 190 12.28 -19.84 -5.59
N SER A 191 12.74 -18.59 -5.42
CA SER A 191 11.93 -17.40 -5.13
C SER A 191 10.81 -17.10 -6.14
N PHE A 192 11.08 -17.30 -7.44
CA PHE A 192 10.17 -16.88 -8.51
C PHE A 192 8.91 -17.75 -8.57
N TRP A 193 9.01 -19.04 -8.47
CA TRP A 193 7.87 -19.98 -8.57
C TRP A 193 6.91 -19.86 -7.38
N LEU A 194 7.38 -19.30 -6.27
CA LEU A 194 6.59 -19.03 -5.08
C LEU A 194 5.96 -17.63 -5.06
N MET A 195 6.41 -16.75 -5.96
CA MET A 195 5.91 -15.39 -6.09
C MET A 195 4.38 -15.33 -6.23
N PRO A 196 3.71 -16.16 -7.06
CA PRO A 196 2.26 -16.14 -7.13
C PRO A 196 1.58 -16.38 -5.78
N LEU A 197 2.04 -17.36 -5.01
CA LEU A 197 1.49 -17.67 -3.69
C LEU A 197 1.75 -16.55 -2.68
N LEU A 198 2.92 -15.91 -2.76
CA LEU A 198 3.29 -14.79 -1.93
C LEU A 198 2.36 -13.60 -2.15
N PHE A 199 2.11 -13.24 -3.42
CA PHE A 199 1.25 -12.11 -3.74
C PHE A 199 -0.24 -12.41 -3.55
N LEU A 200 -0.69 -13.65 -3.71
CA LEU A 200 -2.02 -14.09 -3.26
C LEU A 200 -2.18 -13.89 -1.74
N LYS A 201 -1.19 -14.28 -0.94
CA LYS A 201 -1.17 -14.02 0.51
C LYS A 201 -1.28 -12.52 0.81
N TYR A 202 -0.53 -11.68 0.12
CA TYR A 202 -0.61 -10.22 0.30
C TYR A 202 -1.99 -9.68 -0.06
N GLY A 203 -2.62 -10.17 -1.11
CA GLY A 203 -3.97 -9.80 -1.50
C GLY A 203 -5.03 -10.11 -0.44
N ILE A 204 -4.86 -11.22 0.29
CA ILE A 204 -5.75 -11.61 1.40
C ILE A 204 -5.54 -10.69 2.63
N ILE A 205 -4.30 -10.22 2.86
CA ILE A 205 -3.96 -9.42 4.05
C ILE A 205 -4.19 -7.93 3.83
N ALA A 206 -4.31 -7.48 2.58
CA ALA A 206 -4.42 -6.06 2.21
C ALA A 206 -5.76 -5.44 2.64
N PHE A 207 -6.02 -5.35 3.93
CA PHE A 207 -7.18 -4.64 4.48
C PHE A 207 -6.88 -3.16 4.67
N GLY A 208 -7.75 -2.28 4.16
CA GLY A 208 -7.65 -0.84 4.44
C GLY A 208 -6.59 -0.06 3.65
N GLY A 209 -5.89 -0.70 2.69
CA GLY A 209 -4.96 -0.01 1.79
C GLY A 209 -3.52 -0.55 1.78
N GLY A 210 -2.69 -0.03 0.86
CA GLY A 210 -1.35 -0.56 0.58
C GLY A 210 -0.32 -0.40 1.71
N TYR A 211 -0.50 0.56 2.60
CA TYR A 211 0.44 0.80 3.71
C TYR A 211 0.49 -0.34 4.73
N VAL A 212 -0.61 -1.08 4.88
CA VAL A 212 -0.68 -2.26 5.76
C VAL A 212 0.32 -3.34 5.34
N LEU A 213 0.67 -3.40 4.06
CA LEU A 213 1.62 -4.37 3.54
C LEU A 213 3.09 -3.99 3.79
N VAL A 214 3.39 -2.75 4.18
CA VAL A 214 4.78 -2.29 4.36
C VAL A 214 5.58 -3.15 5.33
N PRO A 215 5.12 -3.47 6.55
CA PRO A 215 5.87 -4.35 7.45
C PRO A 215 6.04 -5.77 6.91
N VAL A 216 5.07 -6.25 6.11
CA VAL A 216 5.15 -7.57 5.47
C VAL A 216 6.23 -7.56 4.41
N TYR A 217 6.27 -6.51 3.58
CA TYR A 217 7.30 -6.32 2.57
C TYR A 217 8.70 -6.19 3.17
N ILE A 218 8.84 -5.47 4.29
CA ILE A 218 10.13 -5.37 5.00
C ILE A 218 10.59 -6.78 5.41
N GLY A 219 9.74 -7.59 5.99
CA GLY A 219 10.09 -8.95 6.41
C GLY A 219 10.45 -9.89 5.29
N ASP A 220 9.82 -9.74 4.12
CA ASP A 220 9.98 -10.66 3.00
C ASP A 220 11.04 -10.18 1.98
N PHE A 221 11.39 -8.87 1.93
CA PHE A 221 12.26 -8.29 0.90
C PHE A 221 13.46 -7.48 1.41
N VAL A 222 13.54 -7.15 2.70
CA VAL A 222 14.58 -6.25 3.24
C VAL A 222 15.53 -6.99 4.18
N GLY A 223 16.84 -6.74 4.00
CA GLY A 223 17.89 -7.32 4.82
C GLY A 223 18.51 -8.60 4.27
N LYS A 224 19.70 -8.96 4.77
CA LYS A 224 20.50 -10.11 4.28
C LYS A 224 19.83 -11.49 4.48
N THR A 225 18.85 -11.57 5.36
CA THR A 225 18.12 -12.81 5.66
C THR A 225 16.75 -12.85 5.02
N ALA A 226 16.39 -11.85 4.23
CA ALA A 226 15.10 -11.81 3.55
C ALA A 226 14.98 -12.95 2.53
N PRO A 227 13.84 -13.66 2.52
CA PRO A 227 13.72 -14.91 1.75
C PRO A 227 13.62 -14.71 0.24
N PHE A 228 13.22 -13.52 -0.23
CA PHE A 228 12.94 -13.29 -1.66
C PHE A 228 13.91 -12.31 -2.33
N LEU A 229 14.04 -11.10 -1.80
CA LEU A 229 15.01 -10.11 -2.24
C LEU A 229 15.76 -9.62 -1.01
N GLN A 230 17.02 -9.20 -1.21
CA GLN A 230 17.86 -8.72 -0.13
C GLN A 230 18.12 -7.22 -0.32
N LEU A 231 17.03 -6.45 -0.37
CA LEU A 231 17.10 -5.01 -0.48
C LEU A 231 17.70 -4.42 0.81
N THR A 232 18.45 -3.35 0.67
CA THR A 232 18.81 -2.51 1.80
C THR A 232 17.59 -1.74 2.28
N GLU A 233 17.57 -1.33 3.55
CA GLU A 233 16.52 -0.46 4.10
C GLU A 233 16.36 0.81 3.28
N ARG A 234 17.48 1.37 2.80
CA ARG A 234 17.51 2.57 1.96
C ARG A 234 16.83 2.33 0.62
N GLU A 235 17.21 1.27 -0.11
CA GLU A 235 16.56 0.92 -1.38
C GLU A 235 15.06 0.72 -1.23
N PHE A 236 14.65 0.04 -0.16
CA PHE A 236 13.24 -0.16 0.13
C PHE A 236 12.50 1.17 0.36
N ALA A 237 13.09 2.10 1.12
CA ALA A 237 12.49 3.40 1.36
C ALA A 237 12.38 4.24 0.08
N ASP A 238 13.40 4.19 -0.80
CA ASP A 238 13.39 4.87 -2.08
C ASP A 238 12.29 4.32 -3.01
N VAL A 239 12.17 2.99 -3.06
CA VAL A 239 11.08 2.33 -3.79
C VAL A 239 9.72 2.74 -3.26
N MET A 240 9.54 2.76 -1.94
CA MET A 240 8.29 3.19 -1.33
C MET A 240 7.97 4.66 -1.64
N ALA A 241 8.97 5.54 -1.67
CA ALA A 241 8.79 6.94 -2.07
C ALA A 241 8.36 7.03 -3.55
N LEU A 242 9.00 6.30 -4.43
CA LEU A 242 8.64 6.23 -5.85
C LEU A 242 7.22 5.69 -6.07
N THR A 243 6.80 4.68 -5.31
CA THR A 243 5.43 4.14 -5.41
C THR A 243 4.34 5.16 -5.06
N GLN A 244 4.67 6.17 -4.25
CA GLN A 244 3.75 7.25 -3.91
C GLN A 244 3.65 8.33 -4.99
N MET A 245 4.72 8.53 -5.75
CA MET A 245 4.78 9.54 -6.81
C MET A 245 4.20 9.03 -8.13
N THR A 246 4.16 7.72 -8.31
CA THR A 246 3.64 7.10 -9.53
C THR A 246 2.13 6.97 -9.49
N PRO A 247 1.46 7.11 -10.66
CA PRO A 247 0.03 6.86 -10.76
C PRO A 247 -0.34 5.45 -10.32
N GLY A 248 -1.50 5.30 -9.70
CA GLY A 248 -2.03 4.00 -9.31
C GLY A 248 -1.95 3.72 -7.81
N PRO A 249 -2.51 2.57 -7.37
CA PRO A 249 -2.51 2.17 -5.97
C PRO A 249 -1.12 1.71 -5.50
N ILE A 250 -0.68 2.17 -4.34
CA ILE A 250 0.64 1.86 -3.75
C ILE A 250 0.95 0.37 -3.73
N ALA A 251 -0.01 -0.47 -3.27
CA ALA A 251 0.21 -1.91 -3.19
C ALA A 251 0.43 -2.55 -4.57
N VAL A 252 -0.22 -2.01 -5.62
CA VAL A 252 -0.02 -2.45 -7.00
C VAL A 252 1.36 -2.06 -7.49
N ASN A 253 1.75 -0.80 -7.26
CA ASN A 253 3.07 -0.30 -7.63
C ASN A 253 4.18 -1.11 -6.94
N CYS A 254 4.02 -1.42 -5.64
CA CYS A 254 4.94 -2.31 -4.90
C CYS A 254 4.98 -3.73 -5.50
N ALA A 255 3.82 -4.32 -5.78
CA ALA A 255 3.76 -5.65 -6.38
C ALA A 255 4.43 -5.68 -7.76
N THR A 256 4.20 -4.65 -8.56
CA THR A 256 4.85 -4.48 -9.86
C THR A 256 6.38 -4.41 -9.71
N PHE A 257 6.87 -3.61 -8.75
CA PHE A 257 8.31 -3.48 -8.50
C PHE A 257 8.95 -4.81 -8.05
N PHE A 258 8.40 -5.42 -7.01
CA PHE A 258 8.98 -6.67 -6.49
C PHE A 258 8.86 -7.80 -7.49
N GLY A 259 7.74 -7.88 -8.22
CA GLY A 259 7.56 -8.85 -9.30
C GLY A 259 8.56 -8.63 -10.44
N TYR A 260 8.79 -7.37 -10.83
CA TYR A 260 9.80 -7.01 -11.83
C TYR A 260 11.21 -7.45 -11.41
N ARG A 261 11.61 -7.13 -10.17
CA ARG A 261 12.92 -7.51 -9.61
C ARG A 261 13.10 -9.02 -9.52
N LEU A 262 12.09 -9.74 -9.06
CA LEU A 262 12.11 -11.21 -8.99
C LEU A 262 12.15 -11.85 -10.37
N GLY A 263 11.36 -11.37 -11.31
CA GLY A 263 11.35 -11.85 -12.70
C GLY A 263 12.67 -11.60 -13.41
N PHE A 264 13.28 -10.44 -13.19
CA PHE A 264 14.61 -10.12 -13.71
C PHE A 264 15.70 -10.99 -13.09
N ALA A 265 15.66 -11.20 -11.78
CA ALA A 265 16.63 -12.05 -11.08
C ALA A 265 16.61 -13.50 -11.55
N GLU A 266 15.42 -14.03 -11.89
CA GLU A 266 15.28 -15.42 -12.37
C GLU A 266 15.61 -15.58 -13.85
N MET A 267 15.14 -14.65 -14.71
CA MET A 267 15.21 -14.82 -16.17
C MET A 267 16.32 -14.00 -16.83
N GLY A 268 16.93 -13.05 -16.13
CA GLY A 268 18.01 -12.19 -16.66
C GLY A 268 17.57 -11.26 -17.81
N THR A 269 16.27 -11.14 -18.09
CA THR A 269 15.75 -10.43 -19.26
C THR A 269 14.64 -9.44 -18.90
N VAL A 270 14.54 -8.35 -19.67
CA VAL A 270 13.45 -7.37 -19.49
C VAL A 270 12.05 -7.99 -19.68
N PRO A 271 11.80 -8.84 -20.71
CA PRO A 271 10.53 -9.55 -20.81
C PRO A 271 10.21 -10.41 -19.59
N GLY A 272 11.19 -11.10 -19.01
CA GLY A 272 11.04 -11.87 -17.78
C GLY A 272 10.68 -11.00 -16.58
N ALA A 273 11.30 -9.83 -16.46
CA ALA A 273 10.98 -8.85 -15.45
C ALA A 273 9.53 -8.33 -15.57
N VAL A 274 9.10 -7.99 -16.80
CA VAL A 274 7.72 -7.53 -17.06
C VAL A 274 6.70 -8.63 -16.78
N LEU A 275 7.03 -9.88 -17.12
CA LEU A 275 6.18 -11.04 -16.79
C LEU A 275 6.05 -11.20 -15.27
N GLY A 276 7.15 -11.09 -14.53
CA GLY A 276 7.14 -11.11 -13.07
C GLY A 276 6.28 -10.00 -12.47
N ALA A 277 6.41 -8.78 -12.98
CA ALA A 277 5.58 -7.64 -12.59
C ALA A 277 4.08 -7.91 -12.81
N PHE A 278 3.74 -8.46 -13.97
CA PHE A 278 2.36 -8.80 -14.33
C PHE A 278 1.78 -9.89 -13.41
N ILE A 279 2.51 -11.00 -13.21
CA ILE A 279 2.08 -12.10 -12.36
C ILE A 279 1.89 -11.63 -10.91
N ALA A 280 2.86 -10.93 -10.33
CA ALA A 280 2.78 -10.43 -8.96
C ALA A 280 1.58 -9.52 -8.75
N THR A 281 1.38 -8.58 -9.66
CA THR A 281 0.25 -7.65 -9.62
C THR A 281 -1.09 -8.39 -9.74
N LEU A 282 -1.22 -9.30 -10.68
CA LEU A 282 -2.44 -10.08 -10.88
C LEU A 282 -2.77 -10.92 -9.63
N CYS A 283 -1.79 -11.61 -9.08
CA CYS A 283 -1.97 -12.43 -7.88
C CYS A 283 -2.35 -11.60 -6.64
N LEU A 284 -1.82 -10.39 -6.50
CA LEU A 284 -2.23 -9.47 -5.43
C LEU A 284 -3.72 -9.12 -5.51
N LEU A 285 -4.27 -9.03 -6.71
CA LEU A 285 -5.64 -8.55 -6.95
C LEU A 285 -6.70 -9.61 -6.86
N ILE A 286 -6.38 -10.84 -7.26
CA ILE A 286 -7.34 -11.94 -7.39
C ILE A 286 -8.13 -12.19 -6.09
N PRO A 287 -7.53 -12.30 -4.89
CA PRO A 287 -8.28 -12.61 -3.68
C PRO A 287 -9.31 -11.52 -3.35
N GLY A 288 -8.90 -10.26 -3.41
CA GLY A 288 -9.79 -9.12 -3.15
C GLY A 288 -10.91 -9.04 -4.18
N ALA A 289 -10.60 -9.28 -5.46
CA ALA A 289 -11.58 -9.27 -6.54
C ALA A 289 -12.67 -10.34 -6.35
N ILE A 290 -12.27 -11.56 -6.03
CA ILE A 290 -13.21 -12.67 -5.78
C ILE A 290 -14.08 -12.36 -4.58
N LEU A 291 -13.47 -11.98 -3.46
CA LEU A 291 -14.20 -11.71 -2.21
C LEU A 291 -15.18 -10.56 -2.36
N LEU A 292 -14.77 -9.48 -3.03
CA LEU A 292 -15.69 -8.36 -3.30
C LEU A 292 -16.82 -8.76 -4.22
N TYR A 293 -16.51 -9.49 -5.31
CA TYR A 293 -17.54 -9.91 -6.26
C TYR A 293 -18.63 -10.75 -5.58
N ILE A 294 -18.24 -11.64 -4.66
CA ILE A 294 -19.17 -12.44 -3.85
C ILE A 294 -19.92 -11.52 -2.87
N ALA A 295 -19.22 -10.64 -2.14
CA ALA A 295 -19.83 -9.74 -1.16
C ALA A 295 -20.89 -8.83 -1.77
N LEU A 296 -20.67 -8.34 -2.99
CA LEU A 296 -21.65 -7.54 -3.73
C LEU A 296 -22.94 -8.31 -4.11
N GLY A 297 -22.91 -9.63 -4.10
CA GLY A 297 -24.11 -10.47 -4.34
C GLY A 297 -25.09 -10.49 -3.18
N SER A 298 -24.63 -10.22 -1.96
CA SER A 298 -25.42 -10.28 -0.73
C SER A 298 -25.03 -9.16 0.24
N LEU A 299 -25.02 -7.94 -0.25
CA LEU A 299 -24.42 -6.77 0.39
C LEU A 299 -24.92 -6.52 1.82
N GLU A 300 -26.24 -6.60 2.04
CA GLU A 300 -26.84 -6.38 3.35
C GLU A 300 -26.49 -7.51 4.33
N LYS A 301 -26.53 -8.77 3.87
CA LYS A 301 -26.13 -9.94 4.67
C LYS A 301 -24.63 -9.87 5.01
N PHE A 302 -23.80 -9.38 4.10
CA PHE A 302 -22.36 -9.22 4.33
C PHE A 302 -22.08 -8.17 5.41
N LYS A 303 -22.72 -7.00 5.33
CA LYS A 303 -22.55 -5.91 6.32
C LYS A 303 -23.01 -6.33 7.73
N SER A 304 -24.13 -7.06 7.83
CA SER A 304 -24.73 -7.48 9.10
C SER A 304 -24.12 -8.77 9.65
N SER A 305 -23.27 -9.46 8.90
CA SER A 305 -22.67 -10.72 9.32
C SER A 305 -21.81 -10.55 10.58
N ARG A 306 -22.12 -11.33 11.64
CA ARG A 306 -21.35 -11.37 12.89
C ARG A 306 -19.89 -11.81 12.65
N ILE A 307 -19.67 -12.70 11.68
CA ILE A 307 -18.32 -13.17 11.29
C ILE A 307 -17.50 -12.01 10.70
N VAL A 308 -18.07 -11.29 9.73
CA VAL A 308 -17.41 -10.15 9.09
C VAL A 308 -17.07 -9.07 10.11
N GLN A 309 -18.03 -8.72 10.98
CA GLN A 309 -17.79 -7.74 12.04
C GLN A 309 -16.75 -8.23 13.06
N GLY A 310 -16.72 -9.55 13.36
CA GLY A 310 -15.69 -10.16 14.19
C GLY A 310 -14.29 -10.03 13.58
N ILE A 311 -14.13 -10.40 12.32
CA ILE A 311 -12.86 -10.22 11.58
C ILE A 311 -12.40 -8.76 11.64
N LEU A 312 -13.30 -7.82 11.37
CA LEU A 312 -12.96 -6.40 11.36
C LEU A 312 -12.56 -5.85 12.72
N SER A 313 -13.22 -6.30 13.79
CA SER A 313 -12.86 -5.86 15.15
C SER A 313 -11.45 -6.31 15.55
N GLY A 314 -10.97 -7.43 15.03
CA GLY A 314 -9.59 -7.87 15.22
C GLY A 314 -8.60 -7.19 14.26
N VAL A 315 -8.94 -7.08 12.98
CA VAL A 315 -8.02 -6.60 11.94
C VAL A 315 -7.77 -5.09 12.02
N LYS A 316 -8.79 -4.27 12.31
CA LYS A 316 -8.65 -2.79 12.39
C LYS A 316 -7.53 -2.32 13.33
N PRO A 317 -7.46 -2.77 14.60
CA PRO A 317 -6.39 -2.35 15.50
C PRO A 317 -5.01 -2.86 15.04
N VAL A 318 -4.92 -4.06 14.46
CA VAL A 318 -3.66 -4.58 13.90
C VAL A 318 -3.18 -3.74 12.73
N THR A 319 -4.08 -3.20 11.91
CA THR A 319 -3.74 -2.27 10.84
C THR A 319 -3.00 -1.03 11.38
N ILE A 320 -3.47 -0.44 12.48
CA ILE A 320 -2.80 0.69 13.13
C ILE A 320 -1.42 0.28 13.66
N ALA A 321 -1.32 -0.91 14.28
CA ALA A 321 -0.03 -1.44 14.75
C ALA A 321 0.97 -1.61 13.58
N MET A 322 0.52 -2.13 12.45
CA MET A 322 1.34 -2.27 11.24
C MET A 322 1.78 -0.90 10.70
N MET A 323 0.89 0.09 10.68
CA MET A 323 1.24 1.46 10.27
C MET A 323 2.22 2.13 11.23
N LEU A 324 2.12 1.88 12.55
CA LEU A 324 3.10 2.36 13.53
C LEU A 324 4.47 1.72 13.33
N ASN A 325 4.54 0.42 13.03
CA ASN A 325 5.80 -0.24 12.67
C ASN A 325 6.40 0.33 11.38
N ALA A 326 5.57 0.59 10.35
CA ALA A 326 6.01 1.24 9.12
C ALA A 326 6.51 2.67 9.40
N LEU A 327 5.79 3.45 10.21
CA LEU A 327 6.20 4.79 10.62
C LEU A 327 7.57 4.76 11.31
N TRP A 328 7.78 3.83 12.24
CA TRP A 328 9.06 3.66 12.90
C TRP A 328 10.18 3.35 11.90
N ALA A 329 9.98 2.38 11.00
CA ALA A 329 10.96 2.03 9.99
C ALA A 329 11.35 3.23 9.09
N PHE A 330 10.36 3.98 8.59
CA PHE A 330 10.65 5.15 7.76
C PHE A 330 11.24 6.32 8.54
N ALA A 331 10.86 6.52 9.80
CA ALA A 331 11.47 7.51 10.66
C ALA A 331 12.96 7.20 10.88
N MET A 332 13.32 5.93 11.12
CA MET A 332 14.72 5.51 11.21
C MET A 332 15.51 5.80 9.94
N MET A 333 14.90 5.68 8.77
CA MET A 333 15.55 5.91 7.47
C MET A 333 15.60 7.39 7.04
N SER A 334 14.76 8.26 7.61
CA SER A 334 14.67 9.67 7.23
C SER A 334 15.14 10.64 8.31
N VAL A 335 14.95 10.28 9.57
CA VAL A 335 15.27 11.14 10.72
C VAL A 335 16.59 10.73 11.36
N TRP A 336 16.91 9.41 11.39
CA TRP A 336 18.14 8.90 12.03
C TRP A 336 19.25 8.50 11.06
N ALA A 337 19.00 8.45 9.76
CA ALA A 337 19.97 8.01 8.74
C ALA A 337 20.70 9.14 7.99
N GLY A 338 20.42 10.41 8.31
CA GLY A 338 21.05 11.57 7.66
C GLY A 338 22.52 11.80 8.03
N GLY A 339 23.25 12.59 7.22
CA GLY A 339 24.71 12.84 7.33
C GLY A 339 25.11 13.72 8.51
N ASP A 340 24.45 14.85 8.72
CA ASP A 340 24.76 15.82 9.78
C ASP A 340 23.84 15.59 10.99
N LYS A 341 24.33 14.84 11.95
CA LYS A 341 23.53 14.37 13.10
C LYS A 341 23.75 15.22 14.33
N PHE A 342 22.70 15.89 14.78
CA PHE A 342 22.63 16.46 16.13
C PHE A 342 21.97 15.42 17.05
N PHE A 343 22.70 14.88 18.01
CA PHE A 343 22.29 13.74 18.86
C PHE A 343 21.81 12.51 18.06
N GLY A 344 22.40 12.26 16.87
CA GLY A 344 22.00 11.14 16.00
C GLY A 344 20.76 11.41 15.15
N ILE A 345 20.12 12.57 15.25
CA ILE A 345 18.93 12.98 14.51
C ILE A 345 19.34 13.91 13.36
N ASP A 346 18.76 13.69 12.18
CA ASP A 346 18.86 14.62 11.05
C ASP A 346 17.78 15.71 11.22
N PRO A 347 18.19 16.99 11.48
CA PRO A 347 17.23 18.06 11.65
C PRO A 347 16.38 18.31 10.40
N THR A 348 16.95 18.16 9.22
CA THR A 348 16.25 18.36 7.94
C THR A 348 15.16 17.29 7.77
N GLY A 349 15.51 16.01 8.00
CA GLY A 349 14.56 14.91 7.95
C GLY A 349 13.41 15.07 8.93
N LEU A 350 13.72 15.49 10.17
CA LEU A 350 12.70 15.70 11.21
C LEU A 350 11.75 16.84 10.85
N LEU A 351 12.30 18.00 10.46
CA LEU A 351 11.48 19.17 10.07
C LEU A 351 10.59 18.87 8.87
N LEU A 352 11.12 18.18 7.86
CA LEU A 352 10.35 17.80 6.68
C LEU A 352 9.26 16.77 7.00
N ALA A 353 9.53 15.79 7.87
CA ALA A 353 8.51 14.83 8.32
C ALA A 353 7.41 15.53 9.13
N GLY A 354 7.78 16.47 10.02
CA GLY A 354 6.83 17.31 10.76
C GLY A 354 5.97 18.17 9.83
N PHE A 355 6.61 18.87 8.90
CA PHE A 355 5.92 19.67 7.87
C PHE A 355 4.94 18.80 7.06
N ALA A 356 5.40 17.65 6.59
CA ALA A 356 4.57 16.74 5.82
C ALA A 356 3.36 16.23 6.62
N THR A 357 3.56 15.92 7.91
CA THR A 357 2.45 15.52 8.80
C THR A 357 1.40 16.62 8.90
N VAL A 358 1.82 17.85 9.20
CA VAL A 358 0.91 19.01 9.34
C VAL A 358 0.21 19.34 8.03
N ALA A 359 0.93 19.38 6.93
CA ALA A 359 0.39 19.67 5.61
C ALA A 359 -0.68 18.64 5.20
N MET A 360 -0.42 17.36 5.46
CA MET A 360 -1.41 16.29 5.22
C MET A 360 -2.62 16.40 6.15
N LEU A 361 -2.42 16.66 7.44
CA LEU A 361 -3.53 16.79 8.39
C LEU A 361 -4.44 17.98 8.05
N LYS A 362 -3.85 19.12 7.68
CA LYS A 362 -4.58 20.34 7.28
C LYS A 362 -5.07 20.32 5.83
N ARG A 363 -4.78 19.27 5.06
CA ARG A 363 -5.12 19.16 3.62
C ARG A 363 -4.59 20.33 2.78
N MET A 364 -3.41 20.85 3.11
CA MET A 364 -2.83 22.02 2.43
C MET A 364 -2.44 21.72 0.99
N MET A 365 -2.02 20.49 0.70
CA MET A 365 -1.58 20.07 -0.63
C MET A 365 -1.78 18.57 -0.84
N GLY A 366 -1.79 18.13 -2.11
CA GLY A 366 -1.86 16.72 -2.48
C GLY A 366 -0.57 15.97 -2.16
N VAL A 367 -0.67 14.64 -2.03
CA VAL A 367 0.45 13.75 -1.65
C VAL A 367 1.67 13.99 -2.53
N VAL A 368 1.50 14.03 -3.85
CA VAL A 368 2.60 14.20 -4.81
C VAL A 368 3.26 15.56 -4.66
N MET A 369 2.47 16.63 -4.60
CA MET A 369 2.99 17.98 -4.42
C MET A 369 3.79 18.09 -3.11
N LEU A 370 3.32 17.44 -2.06
CA LEU A 370 4.01 17.37 -0.78
C LEU A 370 5.35 16.67 -0.88
N ILE A 371 5.39 15.51 -1.54
CA ILE A 371 6.62 14.73 -1.74
C ILE A 371 7.64 15.54 -2.57
N VAL A 372 7.21 16.12 -3.69
CA VAL A 372 8.06 16.96 -4.54
C VAL A 372 8.56 18.20 -3.80
N ALA A 373 7.70 18.85 -3.01
CA ALA A 373 8.08 19.99 -2.18
C ALA A 373 9.15 19.60 -1.15
N CYS A 374 8.97 18.50 -0.43
CA CYS A 374 9.96 18.01 0.55
C CYS A 374 11.29 17.65 -0.12
N ALA A 375 11.26 17.01 -1.29
CA ALA A 375 12.46 16.71 -2.06
C ALA A 375 13.19 18.01 -2.50
N GLY A 376 12.45 18.98 -3.02
CA GLY A 376 12.99 20.28 -3.43
C GLY A 376 13.58 21.06 -2.25
N ILE A 377 12.90 21.11 -1.11
CA ILE A 377 13.41 21.78 0.11
C ILE A 377 14.68 21.09 0.59
N SER A 378 14.74 19.76 0.64
CA SER A 378 15.92 19.01 1.05
C SER A 378 17.10 19.25 0.10
N LEU A 379 16.85 19.31 -1.21
CA LEU A 379 17.85 19.58 -2.24
C LEU A 379 18.41 21.00 -2.10
N THR A 380 17.53 22.01 -1.93
CA THR A 380 17.97 23.41 -1.75
C THR A 380 18.75 23.60 -0.46
N ALA A 381 18.33 22.97 0.64
CA ALA A 381 19.05 22.98 1.91
C ALA A 381 20.49 22.43 1.72
N ARG A 382 20.64 21.31 1.00
CA ARG A 382 21.98 20.74 0.70
C ARG A 382 22.83 21.67 -0.16
N PHE A 383 22.22 22.29 -1.19
CA PHE A 383 22.92 23.26 -2.04
C PHE A 383 23.43 24.45 -1.24
N CYS A 384 22.58 25.02 -0.36
CA CYS A 384 22.98 26.13 0.51
C CYS A 384 24.13 25.75 1.47
N LEU A 385 24.07 24.54 2.06
CA LEU A 385 25.13 24.06 2.95
C LEU A 385 26.46 23.90 2.23
N VAL A 386 26.47 23.38 1.01
CA VAL A 386 27.68 23.23 0.20
C VAL A 386 28.23 24.61 -0.19
N PHE A 387 27.38 25.56 -0.56
CA PHE A 387 27.75 26.91 -0.93
C PHE A 387 28.33 27.75 0.24
N LEU A 388 27.78 27.53 1.46
CA LEU A 388 28.26 28.20 2.67
C LEU A 388 29.55 27.59 3.23
N ALA A 389 29.87 26.35 2.86
CA ALA A 389 31.06 25.63 3.27
C ALA A 389 32.25 25.81 2.29
N ALA A 390 32.01 26.36 1.11
CA ALA A 390 32.99 26.71 0.09
C ALA A 390 33.44 28.15 0.22
#